data_636ab2041c8537f267fb5405bdd7955b
#
_entry.id   636ab2041c8537f267fb5405bdd7955b
#
_cell.length_a   1.000
_cell.length_b   1.000
_cell.length_c   1.000
_cell.angle_alpha   90.00
_cell.angle_beta   90.00
_cell.angle_gamma   90.00
#
_symmetry.space_group_name_H-M   'P 1'
#
loop_
_entity.id
_entity.type
_entity.pdbx_description
1 polymer ?
#
loop_
_entity_poly.entity_id
_entity_poly.type
_entity_poly.pdbx_seq_one_letter_code
_entity_poly.pdbx_strand_id
1 'polypeptide(L)'
;MKTKIVYVLASSQEDYFLEQCLISLKFLRKYNPEAYVVLVCDDTTESSLNGNRQDIKLLINELKSIQFERPVNKVERSRLMKVNLRKYVEGDFLYIDCDTIIVNDLSEIDNFTFSIGAVLDGHQPLKSHPMRSYFKKQNQHLNYNFDEVLSYYSGGVMYSKDDESSHDF
;
A
#
# COMPACT_ATOMS: atom_id res chain seq x y z
N MET A 1 2.83 14.16 -12.51
CA MET A 1 1.81 13.24 -11.94
C MET A 1 1.15 13.93 -10.77
N LYS A 2 -0.19 13.98 -10.74
CA LYS A 2 -1.00 14.60 -9.66
C LYS A 2 -1.31 13.60 -8.54
N THR A 3 -1.57 12.35 -8.91
CA THR A 3 -1.79 11.23 -8.00
C THR A 3 -0.56 11.00 -7.14
N LYS A 4 -0.72 11.00 -5.83
CA LYS A 4 0.37 10.71 -4.88
C LYS A 4 0.72 9.23 -4.90
N ILE A 5 1.99 8.90 -4.75
CA ILE A 5 2.42 7.52 -4.52
C ILE A 5 2.58 7.31 -3.01
N VAL A 6 1.94 6.28 -2.48
CA VAL A 6 1.92 6.00 -1.05
C VAL A 6 2.55 4.65 -0.75
N TYR A 7 3.46 4.64 0.20
CA TYR A 7 4.04 3.44 0.78
C TYR A 7 3.64 3.32 2.26
N VAL A 8 3.48 2.10 2.74
CA VAL A 8 3.30 1.80 4.17
C VAL A 8 4.46 0.96 4.65
N LEU A 9 5.17 1.43 5.67
CA LEU A 9 6.33 0.76 6.23
C LEU A 9 6.17 0.54 7.73
N ALA A 10 6.17 -0.73 8.16
CA ALA A 10 6.38 -1.15 9.54
C ALA A 10 7.68 -1.96 9.60
N SER A 11 8.77 -1.36 10.06
CA SER A 11 10.12 -1.92 9.98
C SER A 11 10.91 -1.68 11.27
N SER A 12 11.93 -2.50 11.50
CA SER A 12 12.88 -2.37 12.59
C SER A 12 14.31 -2.59 12.07
N GLN A 13 15.30 -2.53 12.95
CA GLN A 13 16.68 -2.84 12.57
C GLN A 13 16.94 -4.34 12.34
N GLU A 14 15.96 -5.19 12.63
CA GLU A 14 16.08 -6.65 12.57
C GLU A 14 15.43 -7.26 11.32
N ASP A 15 14.87 -6.43 10.42
CA ASP A 15 14.20 -6.89 9.20
C ASP A 15 14.72 -6.14 7.96
N TYR A 16 14.33 -6.61 6.77
CA TYR A 16 14.75 -6.05 5.48
C TYR A 16 13.64 -5.23 4.78
N PHE A 17 12.56 -4.87 5.48
CA PHE A 17 11.43 -4.16 4.85
C PHE A 17 11.81 -2.75 4.42
N LEU A 18 12.70 -2.07 5.16
CA LEU A 18 13.24 -0.77 4.75
C LEU A 18 14.07 -0.89 3.46
N GLU A 19 14.92 -1.91 3.38
CA GLU A 19 15.77 -2.15 2.20
C GLU A 19 14.93 -2.43 0.96
N GLN A 20 13.86 -3.21 1.08
CA GLN A 20 12.89 -3.44 0.02
C GLN A 20 12.23 -2.12 -0.40
N CYS A 21 11.76 -1.32 0.56
CA CYS A 21 11.17 -0.01 0.31
C CYS A 21 12.16 0.94 -0.39
N LEU A 22 13.43 0.97 0.03
CA LEU A 22 14.48 1.77 -0.59
C LEU A 22 14.71 1.37 -2.06
N ILE A 23 14.72 0.08 -2.36
CA ILE A 23 14.85 -0.42 -3.72
C ILE A 23 13.65 0.03 -4.55
N SER A 24 12.43 -0.20 -4.07
CA SER A 24 11.20 0.23 -4.73
C SER A 24 11.20 1.73 -5.03
N LEU A 25 11.53 2.56 -4.02
CA LEU A 25 11.61 4.01 -4.16
C LEU A 25 12.68 4.48 -5.15
N LYS A 26 13.85 3.82 -5.21
CA LYS A 26 14.89 4.14 -6.20
C LYS A 26 14.40 3.85 -7.63
N PHE A 27 13.68 2.74 -7.83
CA PHE A 27 13.06 2.44 -9.12
C PHE A 27 11.93 3.41 -9.44
N LEU A 28 11.10 3.78 -8.47
CA LEU A 28 10.09 4.81 -8.64
C LEU A 28 10.74 6.13 -9.11
N ARG A 29 11.76 6.62 -8.42
CA ARG A 29 12.46 7.86 -8.77
C ARG A 29 13.15 7.82 -10.13
N LYS A 30 13.59 6.64 -10.57
CA LYS A 30 14.19 6.45 -11.91
C LYS A 30 13.18 6.69 -13.03
N TYR A 31 11.94 6.20 -12.88
CA TYR A 31 10.92 6.26 -13.93
C TYR A 31 9.91 7.39 -13.73
N ASN A 32 9.75 7.86 -12.48
CA ASN A 32 8.79 8.89 -12.07
C ASN A 32 9.49 9.89 -11.13
N PRO A 33 10.48 10.67 -11.59
CA PRO A 33 11.30 11.52 -10.73
C PRO A 33 10.48 12.58 -9.99
N GLU A 34 9.41 13.10 -10.62
CA GLU A 34 8.55 14.16 -10.09
C GLU A 34 7.34 13.64 -9.30
N ALA A 35 7.25 12.33 -9.04
CA ALA A 35 6.15 11.77 -8.27
C ALA A 35 6.14 12.32 -6.84
N TYR A 36 4.97 12.76 -6.34
CA TYR A 36 4.82 13.11 -4.94
C TYR A 36 4.69 11.83 -4.10
N VAL A 37 5.65 11.56 -3.23
CA VAL A 37 5.73 10.32 -2.46
C VAL A 37 5.43 10.58 -1.00
N VAL A 38 4.46 9.85 -0.45
CA VAL A 38 4.12 9.81 0.98
C VAL A 38 4.55 8.46 1.56
N LEU A 39 5.32 8.48 2.63
CA LEU A 39 5.62 7.30 3.43
C LEU A 39 4.81 7.36 4.72
N VAL A 40 3.92 6.40 4.90
CA VAL A 40 3.17 6.19 6.15
C VAL A 40 3.89 5.12 6.96
N CYS A 41 4.27 5.41 8.19
CA CYS A 41 4.91 4.44 9.08
C CYS A 41 4.38 4.57 10.50
N ASP A 42 4.71 3.63 11.37
CA ASP A 42 4.47 3.76 12.81
C ASP A 42 5.62 4.52 13.50
N ASP A 43 5.37 4.99 14.71
CA ASP A 43 6.32 5.70 15.55
C ASP A 43 7.59 4.89 15.84
N THR A 44 7.48 3.58 15.99
CA THR A 44 8.61 2.67 16.18
C THR A 44 9.50 2.66 14.93
N THR A 45 8.89 2.56 13.75
CA THR A 45 9.60 2.63 12.47
C THR A 45 10.27 4.00 12.31
N GLU A 46 9.53 5.10 12.52
CA GLU A 46 10.09 6.45 12.43
C GLU A 46 11.32 6.63 13.32
N SER A 47 11.22 6.21 14.58
CA SER A 47 12.33 6.27 15.55
C SER A 47 13.56 5.46 15.11
N SER A 48 13.36 4.42 14.29
CA SER A 48 14.43 3.59 13.74
C SER A 48 15.11 4.20 12.50
N LEU A 49 14.54 5.26 11.91
CA LEU A 49 15.07 5.93 10.71
C LEU A 49 16.22 6.89 11.04
N ASN A 50 17.31 6.34 11.56
CA ASN A 50 18.53 7.06 11.90
C ASN A 50 19.76 6.40 11.23
N GLY A 51 20.93 7.05 11.28
CA GLY A 51 22.13 6.58 10.60
C GLY A 51 21.88 6.34 9.12
N ASN A 52 22.29 5.19 8.60
CA ASN A 52 22.11 4.82 7.18
C ASN A 52 20.63 4.60 6.81
N ARG A 53 19.75 4.38 7.78
CA ARG A 53 18.31 4.17 7.55
C ARG A 53 17.57 5.48 7.23
N GLN A 54 18.15 6.64 7.55
CA GLN A 54 17.55 7.95 7.24
C GLN A 54 17.56 8.30 5.75
N ASP A 55 18.31 7.60 4.92
CA ASP A 55 18.41 7.87 3.47
C ASP A 55 17.07 7.75 2.74
N ILE A 56 16.11 7.00 3.31
CA ILE A 56 14.75 6.93 2.77
C ILE A 56 14.10 8.31 2.70
N LYS A 57 14.44 9.23 3.64
CA LYS A 57 13.89 10.59 3.69
C LYS A 57 14.29 11.43 2.48
N LEU A 58 15.36 11.07 1.77
CA LEU A 58 15.80 11.73 0.54
C LEU A 58 14.95 11.33 -0.69
N LEU A 59 14.19 10.23 -0.57
CA LEU A 59 13.41 9.65 -1.67
C LEU A 59 11.90 9.92 -1.54
N ILE A 60 11.46 10.53 -0.45
CA ILE A 60 10.06 10.84 -0.17
C ILE A 60 9.85 12.35 -0.06
N ASN A 61 8.60 12.80 -0.24
CA ASN A 61 8.19 14.20 -0.07
C ASN A 61 7.54 14.43 1.30
N GLU A 62 6.89 13.40 1.83
CA GLU A 62 6.16 13.49 3.09
C GLU A 62 6.33 12.20 3.91
N LEU A 63 6.56 12.34 5.22
CA LEU A 63 6.56 11.26 6.20
C LEU A 63 5.39 11.44 7.15
N LYS A 64 4.54 10.43 7.27
CA LYS A 64 3.42 10.39 8.23
C LYS A 64 3.67 9.30 9.25
N SER A 65 3.81 9.69 10.51
CA SER A 65 3.98 8.78 11.63
C SER A 65 2.66 8.55 12.35
N ILE A 66 2.30 7.29 12.50
CA ILE A 66 1.04 6.87 13.13
C ILE A 66 1.34 6.26 14.50
N GLN A 67 0.72 6.82 15.52
CA GLN A 67 0.77 6.30 16.88
C GLN A 67 -0.42 5.36 17.13
N PHE A 68 -0.15 4.23 17.76
CA PHE A 68 -1.18 3.28 18.15
C PHE A 68 -1.44 3.37 19.64
N GLU A 69 -2.70 3.60 20.05
CA GLU A 69 -3.11 3.77 21.44
C GLU A 69 -2.95 2.49 22.28
N ARG A 70 -2.92 1.34 21.64
CA ARG A 70 -2.73 0.03 22.26
C ARG A 70 -1.52 -0.70 21.69
N PRO A 71 -0.91 -1.62 22.46
CA PRO A 71 0.13 -2.47 21.92
C PRO A 71 -0.41 -3.35 20.79
N VAL A 72 0.19 -3.22 19.60
CA VAL A 72 -0.09 -4.05 18.42
C VAL A 72 1.22 -4.58 17.86
N ASN A 73 1.22 -5.80 17.35
CA ASN A 73 2.41 -6.36 16.73
C ASN A 73 2.68 -5.71 15.35
N LYS A 74 3.89 -5.88 14.82
CA LYS A 74 4.32 -5.25 13.55
C LYS A 74 3.41 -5.57 12.37
N VAL A 75 2.99 -6.83 12.23
CA VAL A 75 2.09 -7.25 11.13
C VAL A 75 0.73 -6.57 11.24
N GLU A 76 0.19 -6.49 12.44
CA GLU A 76 -1.08 -5.81 12.70
C GLU A 76 -0.97 -4.31 12.43
N ARG A 77 0.12 -3.64 12.89
CA ARG A 77 0.37 -2.21 12.59
C ARG A 77 0.38 -1.95 11.08
N SER A 78 1.14 -2.75 10.32
CA SER A 78 1.19 -2.64 8.86
C SER A 78 -0.19 -2.76 8.23
N ARG A 79 -0.99 -3.74 8.64
CA ARG A 79 -2.36 -3.94 8.13
C ARG A 79 -3.28 -2.78 8.50
N LEU A 80 -3.24 -2.32 9.75
CA LEU A 80 -4.07 -1.20 10.22
C LEU A 80 -3.73 0.09 9.49
N MET A 81 -2.46 0.37 9.22
CA MET A 81 -2.07 1.52 8.41
C MET A 81 -2.60 1.41 6.98
N LYS A 82 -2.49 0.22 6.35
CA LYS A 82 -2.96 0.00 4.98
C LYS A 82 -4.48 0.22 4.83
N VAL A 83 -5.28 -0.38 5.70
CA VAL A 83 -6.75 -0.28 5.63
C VAL A 83 -7.29 1.09 6.05
N ASN A 84 -6.47 1.92 6.66
CA ASN A 84 -6.85 3.28 7.05
C ASN A 84 -6.13 4.37 6.22
N LEU A 85 -5.53 4.04 5.08
CA LEU A 85 -4.75 5.00 4.30
C LEU A 85 -5.53 6.25 3.95
N ARG A 86 -6.82 6.13 3.60
CA ARG A 86 -7.69 7.28 3.27
C ARG A 86 -7.81 8.27 4.43
N LYS A 87 -7.69 7.82 5.68
CA LYS A 87 -7.69 8.72 6.87
C LYS A 87 -6.39 9.50 7.02
N TYR A 88 -5.30 9.00 6.44
CA TYR A 88 -3.98 9.60 6.59
C TYR A 88 -3.54 10.41 5.36
N VAL A 89 -4.07 10.09 4.19
CA VAL A 89 -3.63 10.68 2.92
C VAL A 89 -4.79 11.36 2.22
N GLU A 90 -4.69 12.66 2.06
CA GLU A 90 -5.62 13.49 1.27
C GLU A 90 -5.22 13.48 -0.21
N GLY A 91 -6.18 13.72 -1.09
CA GLY A 91 -5.98 13.71 -2.54
C GLY A 91 -5.98 12.29 -3.12
N ASP A 92 -5.94 12.21 -4.44
CA ASP A 92 -5.85 10.93 -5.14
C ASP A 92 -4.51 10.25 -4.84
N PHE A 93 -4.52 8.94 -4.60
CA PHE A 93 -3.28 8.21 -4.37
C PHE A 93 -3.26 6.80 -4.99
N LEU A 94 -2.06 6.36 -5.33
CA LEU A 94 -1.71 4.98 -5.64
C LEU A 94 -0.87 4.43 -4.48
N TYR A 95 -1.42 3.49 -3.73
CA TYR A 95 -0.68 2.70 -2.76
C TYR A 95 0.11 1.60 -3.47
N ILE A 96 1.37 1.41 -3.08
CA ILE A 96 2.27 0.39 -3.60
C ILE A 96 2.99 -0.29 -2.43
N ASP A 97 2.98 -1.63 -2.40
CA ASP A 97 3.76 -2.41 -1.41
C ASP A 97 5.27 -2.18 -1.56
N CYS A 98 5.97 -2.18 -0.44
CA CYS A 98 7.42 -1.90 -0.36
C CYS A 98 8.29 -2.88 -1.18
N ASP A 99 7.80 -4.07 -1.49
CA ASP A 99 8.49 -5.09 -2.27
C ASP A 99 8.15 -5.07 -3.79
N THR A 100 7.49 -4.02 -4.24
CA THR A 100 7.12 -3.82 -5.65
C THR A 100 8.20 -3.06 -6.40
N ILE A 101 8.53 -3.47 -7.62
CA ILE A 101 9.50 -2.81 -8.51
C ILE A 101 8.76 -2.07 -9.62
N ILE A 102 8.94 -0.76 -9.67
CA ILE A 102 8.37 0.10 -10.72
C ILE A 102 9.33 0.10 -11.92
N VAL A 103 8.82 -0.28 -13.09
CA VAL A 103 9.63 -0.46 -14.31
C VAL A 103 9.24 0.49 -15.45
N ASN A 104 8.26 1.38 -15.22
CA ASN A 104 7.79 2.32 -16.23
C ASN A 104 7.19 3.58 -15.59
N ASP A 105 6.83 4.56 -16.42
CA ASP A 105 6.05 5.74 -16.05
C ASP A 105 4.65 5.33 -15.56
N LEU A 106 4.19 5.98 -14.49
CA LEU A 106 2.89 5.77 -13.86
C LEU A 106 1.91 6.93 -14.12
N SER A 107 2.28 7.93 -14.93
CA SER A 107 1.49 9.15 -15.10
C SER A 107 0.09 8.91 -15.71
N GLU A 108 -0.13 7.78 -16.41
CA GLU A 108 -1.45 7.40 -16.93
C GLU A 108 -2.51 7.25 -15.82
N ILE A 109 -2.09 7.04 -14.58
CA ILE A 109 -3.01 6.92 -13.44
C ILE A 109 -3.81 8.21 -13.19
N ASP A 110 -3.28 9.36 -13.57
CA ASP A 110 -3.97 10.65 -13.46
C ASP A 110 -5.24 10.73 -14.35
N ASN A 111 -5.40 9.81 -15.30
CA ASN A 111 -6.55 9.71 -16.18
C ASN A 111 -7.65 8.77 -15.66
N PHE A 112 -7.44 8.13 -14.50
CA PHE A 112 -8.42 7.23 -13.93
C PHE A 112 -9.65 7.99 -13.42
N THR A 113 -10.83 7.47 -13.74
CA THR A 113 -12.12 8.10 -13.40
C THR A 113 -12.91 7.34 -12.35
N PHE A 114 -12.47 6.15 -11.97
CA PHE A 114 -13.11 5.33 -10.95
C PHE A 114 -12.60 5.69 -9.55
N SER A 115 -13.43 5.49 -8.53
CA SER A 115 -13.12 5.85 -7.13
C SER A 115 -12.07 4.95 -6.52
N ILE A 116 -12.11 3.64 -6.82
CA ILE A 116 -11.18 2.64 -6.30
C ILE A 116 -10.74 1.73 -7.44
N GLY A 117 -9.46 1.38 -7.47
CA GLY A 117 -8.87 0.43 -8.40
C GLY A 117 -7.88 -0.49 -7.69
N ALA A 118 -7.87 -1.76 -8.07
CA ALA A 118 -6.91 -2.75 -7.58
C ALA A 118 -6.63 -3.79 -8.66
N VAL A 119 -5.49 -4.47 -8.56
CA VAL A 119 -5.11 -5.54 -9.47
C VAL A 119 -5.65 -6.88 -8.99
N LEU A 120 -6.06 -7.75 -9.91
CA LEU A 120 -6.47 -9.11 -9.59
C LEU A 120 -5.30 -9.88 -8.98
N ASP A 121 -5.52 -10.57 -7.87
CA ASP A 121 -4.52 -11.45 -7.29
C ASP A 121 -4.23 -12.62 -8.24
N GLY A 122 -2.94 -12.88 -8.47
CA GLY A 122 -2.50 -13.87 -9.46
C GLY A 122 -2.95 -13.57 -10.89
N HIS A 123 -3.39 -12.35 -11.22
CA HIS A 123 -3.87 -11.91 -12.55
C HIS A 123 -4.97 -12.78 -13.15
N GLN A 124 -5.81 -13.41 -12.33
CA GLN A 124 -6.87 -14.31 -12.79
C GLN A 124 -8.14 -14.18 -11.94
N PRO A 125 -9.32 -14.57 -12.49
CA PRO A 125 -10.57 -14.59 -11.73
C PRO A 125 -10.49 -15.54 -10.54
N LEU A 126 -11.20 -15.22 -9.46
CA LEU A 126 -11.23 -16.05 -8.24
C LEU A 126 -11.68 -17.51 -8.53
N LYS A 127 -12.57 -17.72 -9.49
CA LYS A 127 -13.05 -19.05 -9.87
C LYS A 127 -11.94 -20.01 -10.27
N SER A 128 -10.91 -19.53 -10.94
CA SER A 128 -9.74 -20.29 -11.39
C SER A 128 -8.50 -20.12 -10.50
N HIS A 129 -8.59 -19.32 -9.44
CA HIS A 129 -7.47 -19.03 -8.58
C HIS A 129 -6.99 -20.27 -7.79
N PRO A 130 -5.69 -20.61 -7.78
CA PRO A 130 -5.18 -21.81 -7.09
C PRO A 130 -5.47 -21.79 -5.59
N MET A 131 -5.50 -20.60 -4.97
CA MET A 131 -5.76 -20.42 -3.54
C MET A 131 -7.26 -20.26 -3.19
N ARG A 132 -8.18 -20.47 -4.16
CA ARG A 132 -9.63 -20.27 -3.94
C ARG A 132 -10.15 -20.98 -2.69
N SER A 133 -9.80 -22.26 -2.51
CA SER A 133 -10.25 -23.06 -1.35
C SER A 133 -9.73 -22.48 -0.03
N TYR A 134 -8.50 -21.98 -0.02
CA TYR A 134 -7.91 -21.31 1.13
C TYR A 134 -8.67 -20.02 1.46
N PHE A 135 -8.90 -19.15 0.48
CA PHE A 135 -9.65 -17.90 0.67
C PHE A 135 -11.09 -18.17 1.15
N LYS A 136 -11.76 -19.17 0.55
CA LYS A 136 -13.10 -19.58 1.00
C LYS A 136 -13.09 -19.99 2.49
N LYS A 137 -12.10 -20.77 2.91
CA LYS A 137 -11.96 -21.20 4.32
C LYS A 137 -11.66 -20.02 5.25
N GLN A 138 -10.76 -19.12 4.87
CA GLN A 138 -10.41 -17.94 5.67
C GLN A 138 -11.57 -16.99 5.87
N ASN A 139 -12.46 -16.88 4.88
CA ASN A 139 -13.57 -15.94 4.87
C ASN A 139 -14.92 -16.58 5.19
N GLN A 140 -14.97 -17.85 5.61
CA GLN A 140 -16.22 -18.54 5.93
C GLN A 140 -17.01 -17.95 7.10
N HIS A 141 -16.36 -17.12 7.94
CA HIS A 141 -16.97 -16.38 9.03
C HIS A 141 -17.63 -15.06 8.56
N LEU A 142 -17.35 -14.62 7.35
CA LEU A 142 -17.98 -13.46 6.75
C LEU A 142 -19.34 -13.89 6.17
N ASN A 143 -20.37 -13.12 6.47
CA ASN A 143 -21.75 -13.46 6.08
C ASN A 143 -22.05 -13.06 4.62
N TYR A 144 -21.33 -13.66 3.66
CA TYR A 144 -21.57 -13.47 2.22
C TYR A 144 -21.39 -14.81 1.45
N ASN A 145 -22.02 -14.90 0.29
CA ASN A 145 -21.88 -16.07 -0.59
C ASN A 145 -20.56 -16.01 -1.38
N PHE A 146 -19.53 -16.71 -0.90
CA PHE A 146 -18.23 -16.74 -1.53
C PHE A 146 -18.26 -17.28 -2.97
N ASP A 147 -19.23 -18.11 -3.33
CA ASP A 147 -19.34 -18.67 -4.67
C ASP A 147 -19.81 -17.65 -5.72
N GLU A 148 -20.40 -16.54 -5.29
CA GLU A 148 -20.78 -15.39 -6.12
C GLU A 148 -19.64 -14.37 -6.29
N VAL A 149 -18.55 -14.49 -5.51
CA VAL A 149 -17.39 -13.60 -5.64
C VAL A 149 -16.63 -13.94 -6.90
N LEU A 150 -16.60 -12.97 -7.84
CA LEU A 150 -15.97 -13.14 -9.15
C LEU A 150 -14.47 -12.86 -9.13
N SER A 151 -14.04 -11.95 -8.25
CA SER A 151 -12.68 -11.41 -8.23
C SER A 151 -12.12 -11.39 -6.82
N TYR A 152 -10.82 -11.64 -6.71
CA TYR A 152 -10.04 -11.42 -5.52
C TYR A 152 -8.87 -10.50 -5.88
N TYR A 153 -8.72 -9.41 -5.13
CA TYR A 153 -7.77 -8.37 -5.46
C TYR A 153 -6.56 -8.43 -4.54
N SER A 154 -5.40 -8.17 -5.10
CA SER A 154 -4.17 -8.00 -4.33
C SER A 154 -4.23 -6.68 -3.55
N GLY A 155 -3.87 -6.73 -2.27
CA GLY A 155 -3.70 -5.54 -1.45
C GLY A 155 -2.35 -4.85 -1.65
N GLY A 156 -1.53 -5.28 -2.61
CA GLY A 156 -0.19 -4.75 -2.85
C GLY A 156 -0.14 -3.53 -3.76
N VAL A 157 -1.17 -3.31 -4.58
CA VAL A 157 -1.32 -2.12 -5.44
C VAL A 157 -2.78 -1.70 -5.45
N MET A 158 -3.07 -0.50 -4.97
CA MET A 158 -4.43 0.01 -4.87
C MET A 158 -4.48 1.52 -5.16
N TYR A 159 -5.31 1.89 -6.13
CA TYR A 159 -5.64 3.29 -6.39
C TYR A 159 -6.87 3.70 -5.58
N SER A 160 -6.84 4.91 -5.04
CA SER A 160 -7.98 5.52 -4.37
C SER A 160 -8.07 6.99 -4.77
N LYS A 161 -9.20 7.35 -5.38
CA LYS A 161 -9.55 8.73 -5.70
C LYS A 161 -10.05 9.43 -4.44
N ASP A 162 -9.86 10.73 -4.35
CA ASP A 162 -10.37 11.52 -3.23
C ASP A 162 -11.81 11.96 -3.53
N ASP A 163 -12.75 11.05 -3.30
CA ASP A 163 -14.19 11.29 -3.48
C ASP A 163 -15.01 10.57 -2.40
N GLU A 164 -16.30 10.88 -2.32
CA GLU A 164 -17.20 10.34 -1.30
C GLU A 164 -17.18 8.81 -1.25
N SER A 165 -17.22 8.15 -2.40
CA SER A 165 -17.23 6.67 -2.49
C SER A 165 -15.95 6.03 -1.91
N SER A 166 -14.79 6.67 -2.06
CA SER A 166 -13.54 6.17 -1.53
C SER A 166 -13.38 6.41 -0.03
N HIS A 167 -14.08 7.39 0.53
CA HIS A 167 -14.09 7.66 1.97
C HIS A 167 -14.99 6.69 2.74
N ASP A 168 -15.99 6.10 2.07
CA ASP A 168 -16.88 5.09 2.65
C ASP A 168 -16.27 3.66 2.58
N PHE A 169 -15.20 3.46 1.82
CA PHE A 169 -14.51 2.18 1.65
C PHE A 169 -13.46 1.95 2.74
#